data_b8010b8d3a7e1e44116af8f588c30b9c
#
_entry.id   b8010b8d3a7e1e44116af8f588c30b9c
#
_cell.length_a   1.000
_cell.length_b   1.000
_cell.length_c   1.000
_cell.angle_alpha   90.00
_cell.angle_beta   90.00
_cell.angle_gamma   90.00
#
_symmetry.space_group_name_H-M   'P 1'
#
loop_
_entity.id
_entity.type
_entity.pdbx_description
1 polymer ?
#
loop_
_entity_poly.entity_id
_entity_poly.type
_entity_poly.pdbx_seq_one_letter_code
_entity_poly.pdbx_strand_id
1 'polypeptide(L)'
;DASTLDSRRIKELPINGRDLNTLLGQVAPGVEQIIDVNGGVRTGGLMGYSNSYVQDGAASNNREFGGSMNLQGLESVGEVRVETSTSSAKYNTPTSVIVSTKSGTNKLRISAYETARNNAFGVARARQDISFSDNPYSTPKLIRNEFGGSIGGPIVMPRIYNGRNRSFFFFSREGVELRQGLTRD
;
A
#
# COMPACT_ATOMS: atom_id res chain seq x y z
N ASP A 1 13.23 -17.30 -0.78
CA ASP A 1 13.81 -15.97 -0.96
C ASP A 1 13.02 -14.95 -0.15
N ALA A 2 13.70 -13.99 0.44
CA ALA A 2 13.07 -12.90 1.18
C ALA A 2 13.45 -11.56 0.50
N SER A 3 12.46 -10.71 0.28
CA SER A 3 12.65 -9.35 -0.22
C SER A 3 12.15 -8.36 0.82
N THR A 4 12.95 -7.34 1.11
CA THR A 4 12.61 -6.30 2.08
C THR A 4 12.63 -4.94 1.41
N LEU A 5 11.58 -4.18 1.64
CA LEU A 5 11.40 -2.80 1.18
C LEU A 5 11.26 -1.88 2.38
N ASP A 6 12.18 -0.95 2.49
CA ASP A 6 12.14 0.09 3.51
C ASP A 6 11.24 1.28 3.09
N SER A 7 10.89 2.11 4.04
CA SER A 7 10.03 3.27 3.82
C SER A 7 10.59 4.30 2.81
N ARG A 8 11.90 4.34 2.60
CA ARG A 8 12.53 5.24 1.63
C ARG A 8 12.28 4.75 0.21
N ARG A 9 12.55 3.46 -0.04
CA ARG A 9 12.28 2.84 -1.34
C ARG A 9 10.78 2.89 -1.69
N ILE A 10 9.90 2.66 -0.71
CA ILE A 10 8.45 2.75 -0.90
C ILE A 10 8.04 4.14 -1.39
N LYS A 11 8.66 5.21 -0.88
CA LYS A 11 8.36 6.59 -1.28
C LYS A 11 8.89 6.97 -2.66
N GLU A 12 10.02 6.39 -3.06
CA GLU A 12 10.70 6.70 -4.32
C GLU A 12 10.10 5.98 -5.53
N LEU A 13 9.33 4.91 -5.30
CA LEU A 13 8.72 4.14 -6.38
C LEU A 13 7.47 4.84 -6.94
N PRO A 14 7.35 4.92 -8.28
CA PRO A 14 6.17 5.46 -8.95
C PRO A 14 5.01 4.45 -8.87
N ILE A 15 4.28 4.47 -7.77
CA ILE A 15 3.17 3.55 -7.54
C ILE A 15 1.87 4.22 -7.98
N ASN A 16 1.19 3.60 -8.93
CA ASN A 16 -0.12 4.04 -9.36
C ASN A 16 -1.15 3.70 -8.27
N GLY A 17 -1.73 4.73 -7.66
CA GLY A 17 -2.79 4.56 -6.68
C GLY A 17 -2.31 4.30 -5.26
N ARG A 18 -1.01 4.43 -4.99
CA ARG A 18 -0.42 4.25 -3.64
C ARG A 18 -0.92 3.01 -2.89
N ASP A 19 -1.20 1.96 -3.66
CA ASP A 19 -1.68 0.70 -3.12
C ASP A 19 -0.53 -0.27 -2.86
N LEU A 20 -0.55 -0.92 -1.70
CA LEU A 20 0.50 -1.84 -1.28
C LEU A 20 0.55 -3.10 -2.16
N ASN A 21 -0.58 -3.59 -2.65
CA ASN A 21 -0.60 -4.76 -3.55
C ASN A 21 0.09 -4.43 -4.88
N THR A 22 -0.17 -3.24 -5.42
CA THR A 22 0.52 -2.75 -6.62
C THR A 22 2.03 -2.64 -6.40
N LEU A 23 2.44 -2.14 -5.23
CA LEU A 23 3.85 -2.10 -4.84
C LEU A 23 4.47 -3.49 -4.80
N LEU A 24 3.82 -4.45 -4.16
CA LEU A 24 4.31 -5.82 -4.04
C LEU A 24 4.54 -6.46 -5.41
N GLY A 25 3.58 -6.31 -6.34
CA GLY A 25 3.69 -6.81 -7.70
C GLY A 25 4.83 -6.19 -8.52
N GLN A 26 5.27 -4.98 -8.18
CA GLN A 26 6.36 -4.31 -8.89
C GLN A 26 7.76 -4.68 -8.39
N VAL A 27 7.89 -5.01 -7.13
CA VAL A 27 9.21 -5.04 -6.47
C VAL A 27 9.56 -6.34 -5.78
N ALA A 28 8.59 -7.19 -5.49
CA ALA A 28 8.84 -8.46 -4.82
C ALA A 28 9.05 -9.59 -5.84
N PRO A 29 10.19 -10.28 -5.82
CA PRO A 29 10.42 -11.41 -6.71
C PRO A 29 9.37 -12.50 -6.52
N GLY A 30 8.83 -13.02 -7.63
CA GLY A 30 7.82 -14.07 -7.63
C GLY A 30 6.40 -13.61 -7.25
N VAL A 31 6.20 -12.31 -7.03
CA VAL A 31 4.87 -11.71 -6.90
C VAL A 31 4.43 -11.18 -8.26
N GLU A 32 3.26 -11.62 -8.70
CA GLU A 32 2.69 -11.21 -9.97
C GLU A 32 1.92 -9.89 -9.79
N GLN A 33 1.96 -9.01 -10.81
CA GLN A 33 1.19 -7.75 -10.81
C GLN A 33 -0.32 -7.95 -10.99
N ILE A 34 -0.79 -9.15 -10.83
CA ILE A 34 -2.20 -9.49 -10.97
C ILE A 34 -2.81 -9.51 -9.57
N ILE A 35 -3.70 -8.55 -9.31
CA ILE A 35 -4.54 -8.58 -8.13
C ILE A 35 -5.68 -9.59 -8.41
N ASP A 36 -5.77 -10.60 -7.57
CA ASP A 36 -6.85 -11.58 -7.67
C ASP A 36 -8.20 -10.90 -7.37
N VAL A 37 -9.28 -11.47 -7.86
CA VAL A 37 -10.67 -10.99 -7.62
C VAL A 37 -10.97 -10.81 -6.13
N ASN A 38 -10.25 -11.49 -5.28
CA ASN A 38 -10.36 -11.42 -3.82
C ASN A 38 -9.40 -10.41 -3.16
N GLY A 39 -8.72 -9.55 -3.94
CA GLY A 39 -7.88 -8.47 -3.43
C GLY A 39 -6.46 -8.88 -2.99
N GLY A 40 -6.05 -10.13 -3.17
CA GLY A 40 -4.69 -10.59 -2.90
C GLY A 40 -3.81 -10.61 -4.14
N VAL A 41 -2.51 -10.41 -3.97
CA VAL A 41 -1.54 -10.60 -5.07
C VAL A 41 -1.26 -12.08 -5.27
N ARG A 42 -1.05 -12.52 -6.51
CA ARG A 42 -0.60 -13.88 -6.82
C ARG A 42 0.89 -14.00 -6.57
N THR A 43 1.31 -15.12 -6.05
CA THR A 43 2.72 -15.36 -5.74
C THR A 43 3.13 -16.77 -6.12
N GLY A 44 4.17 -16.89 -6.95
CA GLY A 44 4.69 -18.18 -7.39
C GLY A 44 3.66 -19.08 -8.11
N GLY A 45 2.72 -18.47 -8.85
CA GLY A 45 1.61 -19.18 -9.51
C GLY A 45 0.44 -19.57 -8.57
N LEU A 46 0.52 -19.23 -7.30
CA LEU A 46 -0.54 -19.50 -6.33
C LEU A 46 -1.54 -18.34 -6.28
N MET A 47 -2.79 -18.65 -5.96
CA MET A 47 -3.84 -17.65 -5.81
C MET A 47 -3.59 -16.75 -4.60
N GLY A 48 -4.13 -15.52 -4.63
CA GLY A 48 -3.94 -14.51 -3.59
C GLY A 48 -4.36 -14.95 -2.19
N TYR A 49 -5.33 -15.85 -2.07
CA TYR A 49 -5.76 -16.43 -0.78
C TYR A 49 -4.73 -17.40 -0.16
N SER A 50 -3.73 -17.82 -0.92
CA SER A 50 -2.64 -18.69 -0.42
C SER A 50 -1.52 -17.92 0.27
N ASN A 51 -1.64 -16.60 0.40
CA ASN A 51 -0.67 -15.76 1.09
C ASN A 51 -1.09 -15.50 2.53
N SER A 52 -0.11 -15.41 3.42
CA SER A 52 -0.30 -14.91 4.78
C SER A 52 0.07 -13.43 4.84
N TYR A 53 -0.84 -12.62 5.36
CA TYR A 53 -0.59 -11.22 5.63
C TYR A 53 -0.45 -11.00 7.13
N VAL A 54 0.65 -10.42 7.54
CA VAL A 54 0.94 -10.13 8.95
C VAL A 54 1.25 -8.65 9.07
N GLN A 55 0.55 -7.96 9.95
CA GLN A 55 0.77 -6.54 10.22
C GLN A 55 1.10 -6.34 11.68
N ASP A 56 2.26 -5.74 11.96
CA ASP A 56 2.77 -5.49 13.31
C ASP A 56 2.68 -6.74 14.22
N GLY A 57 2.93 -7.90 13.63
CA GLY A 57 2.88 -9.20 14.33
C GLY A 57 1.51 -9.85 14.44
N ALA A 58 0.44 -9.18 14.02
CA ALA A 58 -0.91 -9.72 14.01
C ALA A 58 -1.31 -10.22 12.61
N ALA A 59 -2.04 -11.32 12.53
CA ALA A 59 -2.58 -11.82 11.27
C ALA A 59 -3.64 -10.85 10.72
N SER A 60 -3.49 -10.47 9.46
CA SER A 60 -4.36 -9.52 8.74
C SER A 60 -5.01 -10.15 7.51
N ASN A 61 -5.29 -11.44 7.56
CA ASN A 61 -5.97 -12.15 6.47
C ASN A 61 -7.47 -11.97 6.55
N ASN A 62 -8.10 -11.71 5.41
CA ASN A 62 -9.54 -11.85 5.28
C ASN A 62 -9.89 -13.34 5.26
N ARG A 63 -10.66 -13.79 6.24
CA ARG A 63 -11.04 -15.20 6.38
C ARG A 63 -11.97 -15.69 5.28
N GLU A 64 -12.72 -14.79 4.67
CA GLU A 64 -13.73 -15.13 3.66
C GLU A 64 -13.13 -15.20 2.26
N PHE A 65 -12.21 -14.31 1.94
CA PHE A 65 -11.66 -14.18 0.58
C PHE A 65 -10.14 -14.36 0.50
N GLY A 66 -9.47 -14.57 1.61
CA GLY A 66 -8.04 -14.89 1.65
C GLY A 66 -7.07 -13.75 1.35
N GLY A 67 -7.53 -12.58 1.01
CA GLY A 67 -6.67 -11.40 0.83
C GLY A 67 -6.33 -10.70 2.15
N SER A 68 -5.67 -9.56 2.09
CA SER A 68 -5.46 -8.74 3.28
C SER A 68 -6.75 -8.03 3.71
N MET A 69 -7.06 -8.03 4.99
CA MET A 69 -8.26 -7.35 5.51
C MET A 69 -8.15 -5.83 5.45
N ASN A 70 -6.99 -5.28 5.73
CA ASN A 70 -6.74 -3.83 5.72
C ASN A 70 -5.26 -3.60 5.43
N LEU A 71 -4.94 -3.35 4.17
CA LEU A 71 -3.64 -2.79 3.85
C LEU A 71 -3.64 -1.32 4.21
N GLN A 72 -2.74 -0.96 5.09
CA GLN A 72 -2.58 0.44 5.48
C GLN A 72 -2.04 1.26 4.33
N GLY A 73 -2.37 2.54 4.31
CA GLY A 73 -1.80 3.47 3.36
C GLY A 73 -0.26 3.51 3.45
N LEU A 74 0.38 3.70 2.31
CA LEU A 74 1.84 3.66 2.20
C LEU A 74 2.57 4.66 3.10
N GLU A 75 1.89 5.74 3.49
CA GLU A 75 2.48 6.75 4.38
C GLU A 75 2.71 6.20 5.80
N SER A 76 1.90 5.25 6.24
CA SER A 76 2.06 4.58 7.55
C SER A 76 3.05 3.43 7.53
N VAL A 77 3.38 2.90 6.35
CA VAL A 77 4.25 1.72 6.22
C VAL A 77 5.71 2.08 6.47
N GLY A 78 6.33 1.40 7.41
CA GLY A 78 7.76 1.50 7.73
C GLY A 78 8.60 0.54 6.90
N GLU A 79 8.17 -0.71 6.82
CA GLU A 79 8.86 -1.79 6.13
C GLU A 79 7.86 -2.80 5.62
N VAL A 80 8.12 -3.34 4.44
CA VAL A 80 7.42 -4.51 3.90
C VAL A 80 8.43 -5.58 3.60
N ARG A 81 8.19 -6.77 4.12
CA ARG A 81 8.98 -7.96 3.86
C ARG A 81 8.11 -9.03 3.22
N VAL A 82 8.55 -9.54 2.10
CA VAL A 82 7.91 -10.65 1.41
C VAL A 82 8.80 -11.87 1.49
N GLU A 83 8.29 -12.94 2.03
CA GLU A 83 8.94 -14.25 2.09
C GLU A 83 8.24 -15.19 1.12
N THR A 84 8.95 -15.65 0.09
CA THR A 84 8.43 -16.58 -0.91
C THR A 84 9.13 -17.93 -0.78
N SER A 85 8.39 -19.02 -0.92
CA SER A 85 8.88 -20.41 -0.98
C SER A 85 9.60 -20.94 0.25
N THR A 86 9.88 -20.12 1.26
CA THR A 86 10.60 -20.49 2.48
C THR A 86 9.98 -19.87 3.72
N SER A 87 8.67 -19.69 3.71
CA SER A 87 7.97 -19.19 4.91
C SER A 87 8.28 -20.08 6.09
N SER A 88 8.60 -19.46 7.22
CA SER A 88 8.74 -20.18 8.48
C SER A 88 7.49 -21.02 8.75
N ALA A 89 7.65 -22.19 9.37
CA ALA A 89 6.54 -23.03 9.82
C ALA A 89 5.52 -22.32 10.74
N LYS A 90 5.87 -21.12 11.20
CA LYS A 90 4.97 -20.20 11.91
C LYS A 90 3.79 -19.74 11.04
N TYR A 91 3.98 -19.68 9.71
CA TYR A 91 2.97 -19.26 8.76
C TYR A 91 2.44 -20.49 8.02
N ASN A 92 1.14 -20.65 7.96
CA ASN A 92 0.49 -21.81 7.32
C ASN A 92 0.49 -21.73 5.78
N THR A 93 1.26 -20.85 5.20
CA THR A 93 1.25 -20.56 3.77
C THR A 93 2.67 -20.47 3.21
N PRO A 94 2.89 -20.83 1.95
CA PRO A 94 4.22 -20.78 1.32
C PRO A 94 4.73 -19.35 1.13
N THR A 95 3.84 -18.36 1.17
CA THR A 95 4.22 -16.94 1.03
C THR A 95 3.67 -16.13 2.19
N SER A 96 4.49 -15.27 2.74
CA SER A 96 4.13 -14.36 3.81
C SER A 96 4.49 -12.92 3.45
N VAL A 97 3.51 -12.02 3.57
CA VAL A 97 3.68 -10.58 3.44
C VAL A 97 3.62 -9.98 4.84
N ILE A 98 4.75 -9.46 5.29
CA ILE A 98 4.91 -8.91 6.63
C ILE A 98 5.05 -7.40 6.50
N VAL A 99 4.13 -6.67 7.10
CA VAL A 99 4.08 -5.21 7.09
C VAL A 99 4.34 -4.70 8.50
N SER A 100 5.31 -3.81 8.63
CA SER A 100 5.58 -3.10 9.88
C SER A 100 5.25 -1.62 9.71
N THR A 101 4.50 -1.05 10.63
CA THR A 101 4.16 0.37 10.59
C THR A 101 5.29 1.24 11.12
N LYS A 102 5.32 2.50 10.68
CA LYS A 102 6.27 3.49 11.20
C LYS A 102 5.98 3.78 12.67
N SER A 103 7.02 4.02 13.41
CA SER A 103 6.95 4.55 14.77
C SER A 103 7.58 5.94 14.86
N GLY A 104 7.26 6.66 15.92
CA GLY A 104 7.93 7.92 16.22
C GLY A 104 9.39 7.70 16.57
N THR A 105 10.17 8.74 16.43
CA THR A 105 11.62 8.77 16.76
C THR A 105 11.94 9.97 17.65
N ASN A 106 13.20 10.11 18.07
CA ASN A 106 13.64 11.28 18.85
C ASN A 106 13.60 12.61 18.08
N LYS A 107 13.41 12.56 16.76
CA LYS A 107 13.30 13.73 15.92
C LYS A 107 11.86 13.89 15.46
N LEU A 108 11.32 15.09 15.55
CA LEU A 108 10.05 15.41 14.94
C LEU A 108 10.19 15.27 13.42
N ARG A 109 9.32 14.49 12.81
CA ARG A 109 9.24 14.29 11.37
C ARG A 109 7.82 14.54 10.92
N ILE A 110 7.69 15.33 9.88
CA ILE A 110 6.40 15.67 9.28
C ILE A 110 6.53 15.40 7.79
N SER A 111 5.52 14.77 7.21
CA SER A 111 5.38 14.63 5.75
C SER A 111 3.96 14.97 5.35
N ALA A 112 3.82 15.56 4.16
CA ALA A 112 2.54 15.77 3.50
C ALA A 112 2.75 15.53 2.00
N TYR A 113 1.72 15.03 1.34
CA TYR A 113 1.72 14.83 -0.10
C TYR A 113 0.32 15.04 -0.67
N GLU A 114 0.30 15.40 -1.94
CA GLU A 114 -0.90 15.43 -2.77
C GLU A 114 -0.52 14.95 -4.17
N THR A 115 -1.34 14.07 -4.72
CA THR A 115 -1.22 13.58 -6.09
C THR A 115 -2.55 13.75 -6.80
N ALA A 116 -2.56 14.53 -7.87
CA ALA A 116 -3.75 14.75 -8.67
C ALA A 116 -3.60 14.06 -10.04
N ARG A 117 -4.58 13.28 -10.42
CA ARG A 117 -4.70 12.68 -11.75
C ARG A 117 -6.05 13.08 -12.34
N ASN A 118 -6.01 13.80 -13.46
CA ASN A 118 -7.21 14.28 -14.12
C ASN A 118 -7.08 14.12 -15.63
N ASN A 119 -8.04 13.47 -16.25
CA ASN A 119 -8.07 13.31 -17.71
C ASN A 119 -8.28 14.64 -18.46
N ALA A 120 -8.77 15.70 -17.80
CA ALA A 120 -8.91 17.03 -18.40
C ALA A 120 -7.55 17.72 -18.70
N PHE A 121 -6.45 17.24 -18.10
CA PHE A 121 -5.11 17.75 -18.39
C PHE A 121 -4.44 17.09 -19.61
N GLY A 122 -5.21 16.43 -20.47
CA GLY A 122 -4.67 15.76 -21.66
C GLY A 122 -3.93 14.46 -21.37
N VAL A 123 -3.99 13.96 -20.15
CA VAL A 123 -3.39 12.68 -19.78
C VAL A 123 -4.38 11.58 -20.21
N ALA A 124 -4.07 10.91 -21.30
CA ALA A 124 -4.84 9.75 -21.75
C ALA A 124 -4.73 8.61 -20.72
N ARG A 125 -5.83 7.87 -20.52
CA ARG A 125 -5.79 6.59 -19.81
C ARG A 125 -4.85 5.64 -20.54
N ALA A 126 -4.18 4.78 -19.79
CA ALA A 126 -3.44 3.68 -20.39
C ALA A 126 -4.40 2.85 -21.27
N ARG A 127 -3.92 2.37 -22.41
CA ARG A 127 -4.74 1.61 -23.38
C ARG A 127 -5.39 0.37 -22.76
N GLN A 128 -4.82 -0.15 -21.70
CA GLN A 128 -5.35 -1.29 -20.92
C GLN A 128 -6.64 -0.94 -20.15
N ASP A 129 -6.87 0.34 -19.90
CA ASP A 129 -8.04 0.83 -19.18
C ASP A 129 -9.23 1.18 -20.12
N ILE A 130 -9.03 0.98 -21.43
CA ILE A 130 -10.04 1.27 -22.45
C ILE A 130 -10.73 -0.04 -22.79
N SER A 131 -12.01 -0.15 -22.48
CA SER A 131 -12.85 -1.26 -22.96
C SER A 131 -13.01 -1.20 -24.49
N PHE A 132 -13.08 -2.33 -25.15
CA PHE A 132 -13.29 -2.38 -26.59
C PHE A 132 -14.62 -1.79 -27.05
N SER A 133 -15.58 -1.65 -26.14
CA SER A 133 -16.88 -1.00 -26.38
C SER A 133 -16.82 0.52 -26.28
N ASP A 134 -15.75 1.08 -25.68
CA ASP A 134 -15.63 2.52 -25.51
C ASP A 134 -15.22 3.18 -26.84
N ASN A 135 -15.81 4.34 -27.13
CA ASN A 135 -15.38 5.14 -28.26
C ASN A 135 -13.89 5.48 -28.13
N PRO A 136 -13.03 5.05 -29.08
CA PRO A 136 -11.58 5.25 -28.97
C PRO A 136 -11.15 6.72 -28.92
N TYR A 137 -12.05 7.62 -29.26
CA TYR A 137 -11.84 9.08 -29.21
C TYR A 137 -12.39 9.75 -27.95
N SER A 138 -13.10 9.00 -27.10
CA SER A 138 -13.65 9.52 -25.84
C SER A 138 -12.87 8.97 -24.66
N THR A 139 -12.12 9.83 -24.00
CA THR A 139 -11.45 9.46 -22.75
C THR A 139 -12.47 9.49 -21.60
N PRO A 140 -12.79 8.37 -20.96
CA PRO A 140 -13.73 8.35 -19.85
C PRO A 140 -13.27 9.31 -18.74
N LYS A 141 -14.25 9.93 -18.08
CA LYS A 141 -13.95 10.87 -16.99
C LYS A 141 -13.19 10.13 -15.88
N LEU A 142 -12.02 10.63 -15.55
CA LEU A 142 -11.23 10.16 -14.42
C LEU A 142 -10.67 11.37 -13.67
N ILE A 143 -11.10 11.56 -12.45
CA ILE A 143 -10.51 12.53 -11.52
C ILE A 143 -10.16 11.73 -10.28
N ARG A 144 -8.87 11.68 -9.94
CA ARG A 144 -8.36 10.98 -8.76
C ARG A 144 -7.42 11.90 -8.03
N ASN A 145 -7.78 12.27 -6.82
CA ASN A 145 -6.96 13.04 -5.91
C ASN A 145 -6.60 12.13 -4.73
N GLU A 146 -5.31 12.02 -4.45
CA GLU A 146 -4.77 11.29 -3.32
C GLU A 146 -3.99 12.26 -2.46
N PHE A 147 -4.32 12.35 -1.20
CA PHE A 147 -3.68 13.26 -0.28
C PHE A 147 -3.46 12.59 1.07
N GLY A 148 -2.45 13.05 1.75
CA GLY A 148 -2.16 12.52 3.07
C GLY A 148 -0.94 13.14 3.70
N GLY A 149 -0.66 12.63 4.89
CA GLY A 149 0.53 13.04 5.61
C GLY A 149 0.73 12.24 6.88
N SER A 150 1.88 12.43 7.46
CA SER A 150 2.22 11.83 8.73
C SER A 150 3.00 12.79 9.62
N ILE A 151 2.87 12.59 10.91
CA ILE A 151 3.64 13.29 11.93
C ILE A 151 4.08 12.29 12.99
N GLY A 152 5.34 12.35 13.37
CA GLY A 152 5.88 11.50 14.42
C GLY A 152 7.06 12.13 15.14
N GLY A 153 7.22 11.80 16.41
CA GLY A 153 8.29 12.38 17.22
C GLY A 153 8.23 11.93 18.67
N PRO A 154 9.09 12.52 19.54
CA PRO A 154 9.05 12.26 20.97
C PRO A 154 7.87 13.00 21.61
N ILE A 155 7.24 12.37 22.59
CA ILE A 155 6.22 13.04 23.43
C ILE A 155 6.96 13.97 24.39
N VAL A 156 6.86 15.27 24.16
CA VAL A 156 7.47 16.28 25.03
C VAL A 156 6.40 17.28 25.45
N MET A 157 6.15 17.34 26.75
CA MET A 157 5.30 18.35 27.38
C MET A 157 6.18 19.29 28.21
N PRO A 158 6.32 20.55 27.81
CA PRO A 158 7.19 21.50 28.54
C PRO A 158 6.88 21.52 30.04
N ARG A 159 7.91 21.45 30.86
CA ARG A 159 7.85 21.45 32.33
C ARG A 159 7.20 20.23 33.01
N ILE A 160 6.57 19.32 32.23
CA ILE A 160 5.82 18.18 32.78
C ILE A 160 6.50 16.87 32.44
N TYR A 161 6.86 16.66 31.15
CA TYR A 161 7.34 15.38 30.69
C TYR A 161 8.31 15.51 29.53
N ASN A 162 9.43 14.82 29.62
CA ASN A 162 10.40 14.68 28.53
C ASN A 162 10.52 13.20 28.13
N GLY A 163 9.82 12.83 27.06
CA GLY A 163 9.78 11.47 26.54
C GLY A 163 10.89 11.14 25.54
N ARG A 164 11.89 12.01 25.37
CA ARG A 164 13.06 11.68 24.52
C ARG A 164 13.71 10.38 24.98
N ASN A 165 14.03 9.50 24.02
CA ASN A 165 14.53 8.15 24.23
C ASN A 165 13.60 7.20 25.02
N ARG A 166 12.33 7.57 25.25
CA ARG A 166 11.39 6.79 26.07
C ARG A 166 10.01 6.63 25.45
N SER A 167 9.40 7.74 25.01
CA SER A 167 8.02 7.74 24.55
C SER A 167 7.89 8.50 23.25
N PHE A 168 7.31 7.85 22.26
CA PHE A 168 7.15 8.38 20.92
C PHE A 168 5.69 8.32 20.50
N PHE A 169 5.34 9.16 19.56
CA PHE A 169 4.06 9.09 18.86
C PHE A 169 4.29 9.03 17.36
N PHE A 170 3.35 8.44 16.67
CA PHE A 170 3.23 8.48 15.23
C PHE A 170 1.75 8.55 14.86
N PHE A 171 1.42 9.43 13.94
CA PHE A 171 0.09 9.57 13.38
C PHE A 171 0.20 9.74 11.88
N SER A 172 -0.67 9.08 11.13
CA SER A 172 -0.80 9.25 9.68
C SER A 172 -2.26 9.28 9.27
N ARG A 173 -2.54 10.01 8.21
CA ARG A 173 -3.84 10.03 7.55
C ARG A 173 -3.64 10.09 6.04
N GLU A 174 -4.40 9.27 5.34
CA GLU A 174 -4.47 9.26 3.88
C GLU A 174 -5.92 9.30 3.44
N GLY A 175 -6.17 9.91 2.29
CA GLY A 175 -7.48 9.98 1.66
C GLY A 175 -7.36 9.86 0.16
N VAL A 176 -8.37 9.25 -0.45
CA VAL A 176 -8.51 9.14 -1.90
C VAL A 176 -9.88 9.64 -2.29
N GLU A 177 -9.93 10.61 -3.20
CA GLU A 177 -11.15 11.06 -3.83
C GLU A 177 -11.13 10.61 -5.30
N LEU A 178 -12.03 9.70 -5.65
CA LEU A 178 -12.14 9.14 -7.00
C LEU A 178 -13.49 9.50 -7.61
N ARG A 179 -13.45 10.16 -8.76
CA ARG A 179 -14.62 10.42 -9.59
C ARG A 179 -14.39 9.80 -10.96
N GLN A 180 -15.08 8.73 -11.23
CA GLN A 180 -14.96 7.96 -12.46
C GLN A 180 -16.30 7.93 -13.19
N GLY A 181 -16.25 8.10 -14.52
CA GLY A 181 -17.42 7.86 -15.36
C GLY A 181 -17.73 6.36 -15.37
N LEU A 182 -18.97 5.99 -15.03
CA LEU A 182 -19.46 4.64 -15.23
C LEU A 182 -19.99 4.55 -16.66
N THR A 183 -19.41 3.69 -17.46
CA THR A 183 -20.05 3.22 -18.70
C THR A 183 -21.20 2.30 -18.27
N ARG A 184 -22.41 2.67 -18.59
CA ARG A 184 -23.59 1.81 -18.41
C ARG A 184 -23.70 1.00 -19.70
N ASP A 185 -23.45 -0.28 -19.63
CA ASP A 185 -23.84 -1.24 -20.67
C ASP A 185 -25.35 -1.42 -20.70
#